data_4ace0e43aabc41fdb94ce66dc6daf733
#
_entry.id   4ace0e43aabc41fdb94ce66dc6daf733
#
_cell.length_a   1.000
_cell.length_b   1.000
_cell.length_c   1.000
_cell.angle_alpha   90.00
_cell.angle_beta   90.00
_cell.angle_gamma   90.00
#
_symmetry.space_group_name_H-M   'P 1'
#
loop_
_entity.id
_entity.type
_entity.pdbx_description
1 polymer ?
#
loop_
_entity_poly.entity_id
_entity_poly.type
_entity_poly.pdbx_seq_one_letter_code
_entity_poly.pdbx_strand_id
1 'polypeptide(L)'
;MVIALNVPDLFYVWLASSHFAQFSTTLSSASAQLSIIGSCVSIEQFGYGFGFTAFTVYLLECAKGPFQTSHYAFLTALMAVGLLLPSTISGYIQEAFHSYYYYFIMTCVLTLPGILLSCLYVYRKR
;
A
#
# COMPACT_ATOMS: atom_id res chain seq x y z
N MET A 1 6.72 -6.83 -8.31
CA MET A 1 5.84 -6.92 -7.14
C MET A 1 5.51 -5.55 -6.54
N VAL A 2 6.49 -4.72 -6.18
CA VAL A 2 6.25 -3.35 -5.62
C VAL A 2 5.44 -2.46 -6.57
N ILE A 3 5.68 -2.54 -7.86
CA ILE A 3 4.94 -1.80 -8.89
C ILE A 3 3.47 -2.23 -8.94
N ALA A 4 3.18 -3.53 -8.80
CA ALA A 4 1.81 -4.03 -8.81
C ALA A 4 0.99 -3.57 -7.58
N LEU A 5 1.64 -3.29 -6.46
CA LEU A 5 1.02 -2.74 -5.25
C LEU A 5 0.62 -1.26 -5.40
N ASN A 6 1.26 -0.53 -6.33
CA ASN A 6 0.94 0.88 -6.60
C ASN A 6 -0.19 1.09 -7.63
N VAL A 7 -0.57 0.05 -8.36
CA VAL A 7 -1.66 0.16 -9.35
C VAL A 7 -3.00 0.50 -8.68
N PRO A 8 -3.37 -0.09 -7.54
CA PRO A 8 -4.57 0.31 -6.81
C PRO A 8 -4.57 1.77 -6.36
N ASP A 9 -3.42 2.31 -5.90
CA ASP A 9 -3.32 3.71 -5.48
C ASP A 9 -3.65 4.68 -6.63
N LEU A 10 -3.14 4.40 -7.84
CA LEU A 10 -3.47 5.17 -9.04
C LEU A 10 -4.97 5.07 -9.38
N PHE A 11 -5.57 3.91 -9.16
CA PHE A 11 -7.01 3.74 -9.35
C PHE A 11 -7.82 4.55 -8.35
N TYR A 12 -7.38 4.66 -7.08
CA TYR A 12 -8.03 5.51 -6.08
C TYR A 12 -7.89 7.00 -6.40
N VAL A 13 -6.74 7.44 -6.95
CA VAL A 13 -6.59 8.81 -7.48
C VAL A 13 -7.62 9.08 -8.58
N TRP A 14 -7.80 8.15 -9.51
CA TRP A 14 -8.81 8.26 -10.55
C TRP A 14 -10.24 8.25 -9.97
N LEU A 15 -10.51 7.38 -9.01
CA LEU A 15 -11.80 7.28 -8.32
C LEU A 15 -12.16 8.58 -7.58
N ALA A 16 -11.18 9.24 -6.95
CA ALA A 16 -11.35 10.51 -6.25
C ALA A 16 -11.41 11.72 -7.19
N SER A 17 -11.15 11.52 -8.48
CA SER A 17 -11.19 12.58 -9.48
C SER A 17 -12.64 12.97 -9.85
N SER A 18 -12.80 14.21 -10.39
CA SER A 18 -14.08 14.70 -10.89
C SER A 18 -14.69 13.84 -12.02
N HIS A 19 -13.86 13.06 -12.73
CA HIS A 19 -14.31 12.14 -13.77
C HIS A 19 -15.14 10.98 -13.21
N PHE A 20 -14.78 10.47 -12.04
CA PHE A 20 -15.56 9.43 -11.39
C PHE A 20 -16.91 9.94 -10.88
N ALA A 21 -16.98 11.17 -10.41
CA ALA A 21 -18.25 11.78 -10.00
C ALA A 21 -19.25 11.86 -11.17
N GLN A 22 -18.78 12.10 -12.39
CA GLN A 22 -19.61 12.06 -13.61
C GLN A 22 -19.98 10.62 -14.00
N PHE A 23 -19.06 9.66 -13.86
CA PHE A 23 -19.32 8.26 -14.13
C PHE A 23 -20.32 7.65 -13.14
N SER A 24 -20.25 8.05 -11.87
CA SER A 24 -21.18 7.60 -10.84
C SER A 24 -22.61 8.08 -11.03
N THR A 25 -22.80 9.26 -11.65
CA THR A 25 -24.14 9.77 -12.01
C THR A 25 -24.79 8.99 -13.17
N THR A 26 -23.98 8.36 -14.02
CA THR A 26 -24.49 7.49 -15.12
C THR A 26 -24.79 6.08 -14.65
N LEU A 27 -24.17 5.60 -13.54
CA LEU A 27 -24.51 4.32 -12.92
C LEU A 27 -25.72 4.51 -11.99
N SER A 28 -26.88 4.25 -12.49
CA SER A 28 -28.20 4.42 -11.84
C SER A 28 -28.42 3.58 -10.57
N SER A 29 -27.47 2.75 -10.17
CA SER A 29 -27.61 1.83 -9.03
C SER A 29 -26.44 1.96 -8.06
N ALA A 30 -26.73 2.37 -6.82
CA ALA A 30 -25.77 2.41 -5.73
C ALA A 30 -25.07 1.04 -5.49
N SER A 31 -25.76 -0.05 -5.79
CA SER A 31 -25.22 -1.40 -5.68
C SER A 31 -24.10 -1.68 -6.69
N ALA A 32 -24.17 -1.14 -7.90
CA ALA A 32 -23.12 -1.31 -8.90
C ALA A 32 -21.85 -0.54 -8.52
N GLN A 33 -21.97 0.67 -7.97
CA GLN A 33 -20.84 1.46 -7.47
C GLN A 33 -20.15 0.73 -6.31
N LEU A 34 -20.92 0.22 -5.37
CA LEU A 34 -20.40 -0.53 -4.22
C LEU A 34 -19.66 -1.80 -4.65
N SER A 35 -20.18 -2.51 -5.67
CA SER A 35 -19.55 -3.71 -6.21
C SER A 35 -18.20 -3.42 -6.89
N ILE A 36 -18.07 -2.31 -7.62
CA ILE A 36 -16.82 -1.91 -8.27
C ILE A 36 -15.77 -1.55 -7.23
N ILE A 37 -16.14 -0.73 -6.24
CA ILE A 37 -15.24 -0.34 -5.15
C ILE A 37 -14.82 -1.58 -4.34
N GLY A 38 -15.77 -2.45 -3.98
CA GLY A 38 -15.51 -3.68 -3.25
C GLY A 38 -14.59 -4.63 -3.99
N SER A 39 -14.73 -4.77 -5.31
CA SER A 39 -13.83 -5.58 -6.13
C SER A 39 -12.42 -5.02 -6.16
N CYS A 40 -12.28 -3.70 -6.28
CA CYS A 40 -10.99 -3.03 -6.28
C CYS A 40 -10.26 -3.20 -4.95
N VAL A 41 -10.95 -2.97 -3.84
CA VAL A 41 -10.41 -3.20 -2.48
C VAL A 41 -10.00 -4.66 -2.28
N SER A 42 -10.80 -5.62 -2.80
CA SER A 42 -10.47 -7.05 -2.69
C SER A 42 -9.17 -7.42 -3.42
N ILE A 43 -8.96 -6.87 -4.62
CA ILE A 43 -7.74 -7.09 -5.39
C ILE A 43 -6.53 -6.46 -4.68
N GLU A 44 -6.69 -5.26 -4.14
CA GLU A 44 -5.67 -4.59 -3.35
C GLU A 44 -5.27 -5.40 -2.11
N GLN A 45 -6.24 -5.85 -1.32
CA GLN A 45 -6.00 -6.65 -0.11
C GLN A 45 -5.33 -7.98 -0.44
N PHE A 46 -5.68 -8.59 -1.57
CA PHE A 46 -5.00 -9.79 -2.06
C PHE A 46 -3.53 -9.51 -2.40
N GLY A 47 -3.25 -8.42 -3.13
CA GLY A 47 -1.89 -7.98 -3.44
C GLY A 47 -1.07 -7.64 -2.19
N TYR A 48 -1.69 -6.96 -1.22
CA TYR A 48 -1.09 -6.66 0.07
C TYR A 48 -0.72 -7.94 0.85
N GLY A 49 -1.64 -8.91 0.93
CA GLY A 49 -1.39 -10.19 1.60
C GLY A 49 -0.21 -10.95 0.98
N PHE A 50 -0.11 -10.97 -0.34
CA PHE A 50 1.03 -11.56 -1.04
C PHE A 50 2.35 -10.85 -0.73
N GLY A 51 2.34 -9.52 -0.72
CA GLY A 51 3.49 -8.70 -0.38
C GLY A 51 3.96 -8.91 1.05
N PHE A 52 3.01 -8.93 1.97
CA PHE A 52 3.28 -9.15 3.38
C PHE A 52 3.87 -10.55 3.64
N THR A 53 3.32 -11.58 3.02
CA THR A 53 3.83 -12.95 3.14
C THR A 53 5.26 -13.07 2.62
N ALA A 54 5.54 -12.52 1.44
CA ALA A 54 6.89 -12.54 0.88
C ALA A 54 7.90 -11.79 1.75
N PHE A 55 7.49 -10.67 2.35
CA PHE A 55 8.32 -9.91 3.26
C PHE A 55 8.58 -10.68 4.56
N THR A 56 7.57 -11.34 5.12
CA THR A 56 7.70 -12.18 6.31
C THR A 56 8.68 -13.33 6.09
N VAL A 57 8.60 -14.01 4.94
CA VAL A 57 9.56 -15.06 4.56
C VAL A 57 10.98 -14.51 4.46
N TYR A 58 11.14 -13.33 3.88
CA TYR A 58 12.44 -12.65 3.81
C TYR A 58 13.00 -12.33 5.21
N LEU A 59 12.17 -11.85 6.14
CA LEU A 59 12.59 -11.61 7.52
C LEU A 59 13.03 -12.90 8.23
N LEU A 60 12.31 -14.00 7.97
CA LEU A 60 12.67 -15.31 8.53
C LEU A 60 14.01 -15.79 7.99
N GLU A 61 14.30 -15.54 6.72
CA GLU A 61 15.60 -15.86 6.09
C GLU A 61 16.73 -15.02 6.70
N CYS A 62 16.50 -13.73 6.93
CA CYS A 62 17.47 -12.82 7.57
C CYS A 62 17.74 -13.17 9.05
N ALA A 63 16.76 -13.77 9.72
CA ALA A 63 16.87 -14.14 11.14
C ALA A 63 17.63 -15.46 11.37
N LYS A 64 18.03 -16.20 10.33
CA LYS A 64 18.75 -17.48 10.47
C LYS A 64 20.02 -17.32 11.30
N GLY A 65 20.17 -18.17 12.32
CA GLY A 65 21.32 -18.18 13.21
C GLY A 65 21.02 -18.84 14.57
N PRO A 66 21.97 -18.85 15.49
CA PRO A 66 21.80 -19.50 16.79
C PRO A 66 20.69 -18.89 17.65
N PHE A 67 20.33 -17.62 17.40
CA PHE A 67 19.26 -16.89 18.11
C PHE A 67 18.12 -16.49 17.17
N GLN A 68 17.74 -17.35 16.26
CA GLN A 68 16.75 -17.10 15.20
C GLN A 68 15.43 -16.53 15.73
N THR A 69 14.89 -17.08 16.81
CA THR A 69 13.62 -16.65 17.39
C THR A 69 13.68 -15.22 17.89
N SER A 70 14.74 -14.84 18.59
CA SER A 70 14.93 -13.48 19.11
C SER A 70 15.13 -12.46 17.99
N HIS A 71 15.93 -12.80 16.98
CA HIS A 71 16.14 -11.95 15.82
C HIS A 71 14.84 -11.73 15.03
N TYR A 72 14.08 -12.81 14.80
CA TYR A 72 12.79 -12.72 14.12
C TYR A 72 11.78 -11.88 14.90
N ALA A 73 11.69 -12.07 16.23
CA ALA A 73 10.81 -11.27 17.07
C ALA A 73 11.16 -9.77 17.03
N PHE A 74 12.46 -9.44 17.06
CA PHE A 74 12.91 -8.06 16.94
C PHE A 74 12.57 -7.45 15.56
N LEU A 75 12.81 -8.18 14.48
CA LEU A 75 12.52 -7.73 13.12
C LEU A 75 11.02 -7.52 12.89
N THR A 76 10.17 -8.42 13.42
CA THR A 76 8.71 -8.28 13.33
C THR A 76 8.19 -7.12 14.19
N ALA A 77 8.77 -6.88 15.36
CA ALA A 77 8.43 -5.70 16.17
C ALA A 77 8.81 -4.40 15.43
N LEU A 78 9.98 -4.33 14.82
CA LEU A 78 10.39 -3.17 14.01
C LEU A 78 9.48 -2.94 12.81
N MET A 79 9.05 -4.03 12.16
CA MET A 79 8.06 -3.97 11.07
C MET A 79 6.72 -3.39 11.57
N ALA A 80 6.24 -3.85 12.72
CA ALA A 80 4.99 -3.35 13.31
C ALA A 80 5.06 -1.84 13.60
N VAL A 81 6.16 -1.36 14.17
CA VAL A 81 6.40 0.08 14.38
C VAL A 81 6.39 0.83 13.05
N GLY A 82 7.04 0.29 12.01
CA GLY A 82 7.07 0.87 10.68
C GLY A 82 5.70 0.96 10.00
N LEU A 83 4.74 0.11 10.38
CA LEU A 83 3.35 0.17 9.90
C LEU A 83 2.49 1.13 10.75
N LEU A 84 2.69 1.15 12.07
CA LEU A 84 1.89 1.97 12.98
C LEU A 84 2.18 3.47 12.82
N LEU A 85 3.43 3.87 12.68
CA LEU A 85 3.81 5.28 12.55
C LEU A 85 3.15 5.96 11.35
N PRO A 86 3.26 5.44 10.12
CA PRO A 86 2.60 6.05 8.96
C PRO A 86 1.08 6.03 9.07
N SER A 87 0.47 4.96 9.61
CA SER A 87 -0.98 4.87 9.74
C SER A 87 -1.54 5.91 10.71
N THR A 88 -0.84 6.19 11.81
CA THR A 88 -1.24 7.22 12.77
C THR A 88 -1.13 8.62 12.18
N ILE A 89 -0.03 8.89 11.46
CA ILE A 89 0.22 10.20 10.85
C ILE A 89 -0.72 10.46 9.67
N SER A 90 -1.11 9.41 8.94
CA SER A 90 -1.95 9.53 7.74
C SER A 90 -3.31 10.17 8.02
N GLY A 91 -3.91 9.91 9.17
CA GLY A 91 -5.16 10.52 9.60
C GLY A 91 -5.05 12.05 9.75
N TYR A 92 -3.98 12.52 10.39
CA TYR A 92 -3.73 13.97 10.54
C TYR A 92 -3.46 14.65 9.20
N ILE A 93 -2.74 13.98 8.31
CA ILE A 93 -2.45 14.49 6.96
C ILE A 93 -3.74 14.61 6.16
N GLN A 94 -4.62 13.61 6.21
CA GLN A 94 -5.90 13.62 5.51
C GLN A 94 -6.79 14.78 6.01
N GLU A 95 -6.84 15.00 7.32
CA GLU A 95 -7.61 16.09 7.92
C GLU A 95 -7.07 17.48 7.48
N ALA A 96 -5.74 17.63 7.40
CA ALA A 96 -5.12 18.87 6.95
C ALA A 96 -5.38 19.20 5.47
N PHE A 97 -5.42 18.20 4.60
CA PHE A 97 -5.62 18.41 3.17
C PHE A 97 -7.10 18.59 2.75
N HIS A 98 -8.07 18.23 3.59
CA HIS A 98 -9.50 18.32 3.32
C HIS A 98 -9.97 17.70 1.99
N SER A 99 -9.10 16.94 1.29
CA SER A 99 -9.38 16.34 -0.01
C SER A 99 -8.66 15.00 -0.16
N TYR A 100 -9.42 13.96 -0.44
CA TYR A 100 -8.88 12.62 -0.72
C TYR A 100 -7.98 12.58 -1.96
N TYR A 101 -8.24 13.43 -2.94
CA TYR A 101 -7.46 13.50 -4.17
C TYR A 101 -5.98 13.84 -3.90
N TYR A 102 -5.71 14.89 -3.14
CA TYR A 102 -4.35 15.29 -2.76
C TYR A 102 -3.67 14.25 -1.85
N TYR A 103 -4.44 13.63 -0.97
CA TYR A 103 -3.95 12.57 -0.10
C TYR A 103 -3.42 11.38 -0.90
N PHE A 104 -4.18 10.88 -1.89
CA PHE A 104 -3.74 9.75 -2.72
C PHE A 104 -2.56 10.11 -3.63
N ILE A 105 -2.50 11.32 -4.18
CA ILE A 105 -1.32 11.77 -4.93
C ILE A 105 -0.08 11.78 -4.05
N MET A 106 -0.18 12.30 -2.82
CA MET A 106 0.93 12.33 -1.88
C MET A 106 1.41 10.91 -1.54
N THR A 107 0.49 9.97 -1.33
CA THR A 107 0.83 8.56 -1.07
C THR A 107 1.58 7.95 -2.27
N CYS A 108 1.11 8.16 -3.49
CA CYS A 108 1.81 7.72 -4.70
C CYS A 108 3.22 8.30 -4.80
N VAL A 109 3.41 9.58 -4.48
CA VAL A 109 4.74 10.22 -4.50
C VAL A 109 5.67 9.63 -3.44
N LEU A 110 5.15 9.38 -2.22
CA LEU A 110 5.93 8.77 -1.13
C LEU A 110 6.37 7.33 -1.42
N THR A 111 5.64 6.59 -2.24
CA THR A 111 6.01 5.22 -2.62
C THR A 111 7.12 5.15 -3.67
N LEU A 112 7.34 6.21 -4.45
CA LEU A 112 8.40 6.26 -5.46
C LEU A 112 9.81 5.99 -4.92
N PRO A 113 10.28 6.60 -3.81
CA PRO A 113 11.59 6.29 -3.25
C PRO A 113 11.73 4.83 -2.80
N GLY A 114 10.67 4.20 -2.30
CA GLY A 114 10.66 2.78 -1.96
C GLY A 114 10.85 1.88 -3.18
N ILE A 115 10.18 2.20 -4.28
CA ILE A 115 10.33 1.50 -5.56
C ILE A 115 11.76 1.67 -6.10
N LEU A 116 12.29 2.89 -6.04
CA LEU A 116 13.64 3.20 -6.52
C LEU A 116 14.71 2.42 -5.74
N LEU A 117 14.61 2.39 -4.41
CA LEU A 117 15.50 1.62 -3.55
C LEU A 117 15.43 0.12 -3.83
N SER A 118 14.21 -0.43 -4.01
CA SER A 118 14.02 -1.84 -4.37
C SER A 118 14.65 -2.17 -5.71
N CYS A 119 14.50 -1.30 -6.68
CA CYS A 119 15.07 -1.48 -8.02
C CYS A 119 16.61 -1.42 -7.99
N LEU A 120 17.18 -0.46 -7.25
CA LEU A 120 18.63 -0.32 -7.06
C LEU A 120 19.23 -1.54 -6.34
N TYR A 121 18.53 -2.06 -5.34
CA TYR A 121 18.97 -3.26 -4.62
C TYR A 121 19.03 -4.48 -5.54
N VAL A 122 18.00 -4.70 -6.36
CA VAL A 122 17.96 -5.79 -7.34
C VAL A 122 19.05 -5.64 -8.39
N TYR A 123 19.26 -4.42 -8.88
CA TYR A 123 20.32 -4.13 -9.86
C TYR A 123 21.71 -4.40 -9.32
N ARG A 124 21.99 -4.02 -8.08
CA ARG A 124 23.31 -4.22 -7.43
C ARG A 124 23.60 -5.70 -7.13
N LYS A 125 22.58 -6.53 -6.97
CA LYS A 125 22.75 -7.96 -6.64
C LYS A 125 22.92 -8.85 -7.90
N ARG A 126 22.74 -8.27 -9.08
CA ARG A 126 22.90 -8.96 -10.36
C ARG A 126 24.30 -8.77 -10.92
#